data_e8af18d573af4958517f9f1851200479
#
_entry.id   e8af18d573af4958517f9f1851200479
#
_cell.length_a   1.000
_cell.length_b   1.000
_cell.length_c   1.000
_cell.angle_alpha   90.00
_cell.angle_beta   90.00
_cell.angle_gamma   90.00
#
_symmetry.space_group_name_H-M   'P 1'
#
loop_
_entity.id
_entity.type
_entity.pdbx_description
1 polymer ?
#
loop_
_entity_poly.entity_id
_entity_poly.type
_entity_poly.pdbx_seq_one_letter_code
_entity_poly.pdbx_strand_id
1 'polypeptide(L)'
;HNLSVLPRMINGVFILRGAEANILDYEGNLDMDRACYQRLEWINVSFHRESCNPGTVEEHTRAYLSVAKNPYVDVIAHSGTNIFQYDYETGVKAFKEYGKLVEINEGTQRVRKDSLKNCAEIAKLCKKYEVPVIVNSDAHYKTSLGSYAVSLKMLEDIEFPKKLILNANLDRFRAYLKEKRGIELPF
;
A
#
# COMPACT_ATOMS: atom_id res chain seq x y z
N HIS A 1 -13.24 -2.16 16.59
CA HIS A 1 -14.16 -1.10 16.13
C HIS A 1 -15.19 -1.67 15.17
N ASN A 2 -16.44 -1.16 15.24
CA ASN A 2 -17.50 -1.58 14.32
C ASN A 2 -17.52 -0.66 13.09
N LEU A 3 -16.82 -1.04 12.02
CA LEU A 3 -16.77 -0.26 10.78
C LEU A 3 -18.11 -0.27 10.01
N SER A 4 -19.05 -1.16 10.36
CA SER A 4 -20.35 -1.22 9.67
C SER A 4 -21.24 -0.01 9.92
N VAL A 5 -20.96 0.76 10.98
CA VAL A 5 -21.66 2.02 11.30
C VAL A 5 -21.23 3.20 10.42
N LEU A 6 -20.10 3.08 9.71
CA LEU A 6 -19.66 4.15 8.81
C LEU A 6 -20.59 4.25 7.61
N PRO A 7 -21.09 5.47 7.29
CA PRO A 7 -21.85 5.67 6.06
C PRO A 7 -20.98 5.37 4.83
N ARG A 8 -21.62 4.84 3.78
CA ARG A 8 -20.90 4.49 2.52
C ARG A 8 -20.49 5.72 1.71
N MET A 9 -21.19 6.83 1.92
CA MET A 9 -20.93 8.10 1.25
C MET A 9 -20.83 9.22 2.29
N ILE A 10 -19.79 10.02 2.22
CA ILE A 10 -19.60 11.22 3.02
C ILE A 10 -19.22 12.36 2.07
N ASN A 11 -20.06 13.37 1.95
CA ASN A 11 -19.81 14.55 1.09
C ASN A 11 -19.41 14.18 -0.37
N GLY A 12 -20.09 13.18 -0.94
CA GLY A 12 -19.80 12.71 -2.29
C GLY A 12 -18.59 11.78 -2.42
N VAL A 13 -17.92 11.44 -1.32
CA VAL A 13 -16.79 10.50 -1.28
C VAL A 13 -17.28 9.12 -0.83
N PHE A 14 -17.00 8.10 -1.61
CA PHE A 14 -17.29 6.72 -1.24
C PHE A 14 -16.23 6.21 -0.24
N ILE A 15 -16.71 5.57 0.82
CA ILE A 15 -15.86 5.06 1.91
C ILE A 15 -15.69 3.56 1.78
N LEU A 16 -14.45 3.14 1.54
CA LEU A 16 -14.03 1.74 1.70
C LEU A 16 -13.65 1.48 3.16
N ARG A 17 -14.14 0.37 3.69
CA ARG A 17 -13.83 -0.05 5.06
C ARG A 17 -12.58 -0.89 5.02
N GLY A 18 -11.48 -0.33 5.44
CA GLY A 18 -10.18 -0.98 5.39
C GLY A 18 -9.44 -0.92 6.71
N ALA A 19 -8.27 -1.55 6.70
CA ALA A 19 -7.29 -1.45 7.77
C ALA A 19 -5.87 -1.49 7.20
N GLU A 20 -4.95 -0.96 7.95
CA GLU A 20 -3.52 -1.19 7.78
C GLU A 20 -3.08 -2.17 8.85
N ALA A 21 -2.75 -3.40 8.41
CA ALA A 21 -2.29 -4.48 9.28
C ALA A 21 -0.78 -4.36 9.52
N ASN A 22 -0.36 -4.61 10.76
CA ASN A 22 1.05 -4.61 11.12
C ASN A 22 1.69 -5.97 10.82
N ILE A 23 2.89 -5.95 10.23
CA ILE A 23 3.78 -7.11 10.19
C ILE A 23 4.42 -7.25 11.56
N LEU A 24 4.20 -8.42 12.22
CA LEU A 24 4.62 -8.65 13.59
C LEU A 24 6.00 -9.29 13.71
N ASP A 25 6.44 -9.99 12.66
CA ASP A 25 7.68 -10.74 12.65
C ASP A 25 8.23 -10.94 11.23
N TYR A 26 9.38 -11.61 11.14
CA TYR A 26 10.05 -11.85 9.86
C TYR A 26 9.51 -13.06 9.08
N GLU A 27 8.56 -13.79 9.64
CA GLU A 27 7.76 -14.82 8.96
C GLU A 27 6.55 -14.22 8.24
N GLY A 28 6.26 -12.92 8.48
CA GLY A 28 5.18 -12.18 7.85
C GLY A 28 3.82 -12.42 8.50
N ASN A 29 3.80 -12.79 9.79
CA ASN A 29 2.57 -12.83 10.55
C ASN A 29 2.01 -11.42 10.74
N LEU A 30 0.68 -11.31 10.67
CA LEU A 30 -0.03 -10.03 10.78
C LEU A 30 -0.86 -9.98 12.07
N ASP A 31 -1.11 -8.77 12.56
CA ASP A 31 -1.92 -8.50 13.77
C ASP A 31 -3.43 -8.66 13.56
N MET A 32 -3.83 -9.30 12.47
CA MET A 32 -5.23 -9.53 12.11
C MET A 32 -5.49 -11.00 11.84
N ASP A 33 -6.63 -11.49 12.31
CA ASP A 33 -7.09 -12.84 12.04
C ASP A 33 -7.95 -12.93 10.75
N ARG A 34 -8.25 -14.17 10.35
CA ARG A 34 -9.05 -14.44 9.15
C ARG A 34 -10.45 -13.82 9.23
N ALA A 35 -11.06 -13.76 10.41
CA ALA A 35 -12.41 -13.21 10.58
C ALA A 35 -12.41 -11.68 10.37
N CYS A 36 -11.32 -11.01 10.75
CA CYS A 36 -11.11 -9.59 10.46
C CYS A 36 -10.97 -9.36 8.95
N TYR A 37 -10.13 -10.12 8.26
CA TYR A 37 -9.92 -9.99 6.81
C TYR A 37 -11.22 -10.11 6.00
N GLN A 38 -12.11 -11.04 6.38
CA GLN A 38 -13.38 -11.29 5.68
C GLN A 38 -14.40 -10.15 5.82
N ARG A 39 -14.22 -9.26 6.79
CA ARG A 39 -15.10 -8.11 7.06
C ARG A 39 -14.61 -6.81 6.43
N LEU A 40 -13.39 -6.81 5.94
CA LEU A 40 -12.73 -5.63 5.39
C LEU A 40 -12.77 -5.65 3.86
N GLU A 41 -12.87 -4.47 3.30
CA GLU A 41 -12.95 -4.23 1.87
C GLU A 41 -11.60 -3.87 1.25
N TRP A 42 -10.65 -3.46 2.12
CA TRP A 42 -9.32 -3.02 1.70
C TRP A 42 -8.31 -3.25 2.81
N ILE A 43 -7.17 -3.85 2.50
CA ILE A 43 -6.13 -4.16 3.48
C ILE A 43 -4.78 -3.70 2.96
N ASN A 44 -4.24 -2.70 3.63
CA ASN A 44 -2.85 -2.33 3.56
C ASN A 44 -2.04 -3.19 4.54
N VAL A 45 -0.75 -3.34 4.29
CA VAL A 45 0.16 -4.00 5.22
C VAL A 45 1.49 -3.29 5.24
N SER A 46 2.08 -3.16 6.42
CA SER A 46 3.33 -2.44 6.62
C SER A 46 4.09 -2.91 7.84
N PHE A 47 5.40 -2.61 7.87
CA PHE A 47 6.18 -2.63 9.10
C PHE A 47 6.03 -1.33 9.88
N HIS A 48 5.83 -1.45 11.19
CA HIS A 48 5.92 -0.36 12.14
C HIS A 48 6.85 -0.75 13.31
N ARG A 49 7.64 0.22 13.78
CA ARG A 49 8.60 -0.01 14.86
C ARG A 49 7.93 -0.43 16.18
N GLU A 50 6.70 -0.01 16.36
CA GLU A 50 5.87 -0.34 17.53
C GLU A 50 5.43 -1.81 17.55
N SER A 51 5.42 -2.46 16.38
CA SER A 51 4.91 -3.81 16.20
C SER A 51 6.01 -4.84 15.92
N CYS A 52 7.10 -4.41 15.26
CA CYS A 52 8.24 -5.26 14.92
C CYS A 52 9.55 -4.48 15.02
N ASN A 53 10.56 -5.03 15.66
CA ASN A 53 11.87 -4.44 15.66
C ASN A 53 12.50 -4.52 14.27
N PRO A 54 13.29 -3.51 13.84
CA PRO A 54 14.09 -3.64 12.62
C PRO A 54 15.09 -4.79 12.73
N GLY A 55 15.17 -5.59 11.66
CA GLY A 55 16.08 -6.70 11.50
C GLY A 55 17.03 -6.50 10.32
N THR A 56 17.46 -7.60 9.72
CA THR A 56 18.30 -7.58 8.52
C THR A 56 17.49 -7.43 7.25
N VAL A 57 18.15 -7.08 6.14
CA VAL A 57 17.53 -7.01 4.80
C VAL A 57 16.90 -8.36 4.43
N GLU A 58 17.56 -9.47 4.76
CA GLU A 58 17.08 -10.83 4.46
C GLU A 58 15.80 -11.15 5.25
N GLU A 59 15.74 -10.76 6.53
CA GLU A 59 14.57 -10.95 7.38
C GLU A 59 13.38 -10.16 6.88
N HIS A 60 13.57 -8.88 6.57
CA HIS A 60 12.50 -8.05 6.01
C HIS A 60 12.05 -8.57 4.63
N THR A 61 12.99 -9.01 3.78
CA THR A 61 12.66 -9.60 2.48
C THR A 61 11.79 -10.83 2.67
N ARG A 62 12.17 -11.75 3.56
CA ARG A 62 11.40 -12.95 3.86
C ARG A 62 9.97 -12.61 4.31
N ALA A 63 9.82 -11.64 5.20
CA ALA A 63 8.50 -11.18 5.65
C ALA A 63 7.65 -10.63 4.50
N TYR A 64 8.20 -9.74 3.65
CA TYR A 64 7.47 -9.21 2.50
C TYR A 64 7.09 -10.29 1.49
N LEU A 65 7.96 -11.28 1.24
CA LEU A 65 7.63 -12.42 0.37
C LEU A 65 6.49 -13.28 0.94
N SER A 66 6.46 -13.47 2.26
CA SER A 66 5.37 -14.17 2.95
C SER A 66 4.05 -13.40 2.87
N VAL A 67 4.09 -12.11 3.18
CA VAL A 67 2.93 -11.20 3.11
C VAL A 67 2.38 -11.11 1.69
N ALA A 68 3.23 -11.08 0.67
CA ALA A 68 2.79 -11.05 -0.72
C ALA A 68 1.90 -12.25 -1.10
N LYS A 69 2.11 -13.41 -0.49
CA LYS A 69 1.29 -14.62 -0.71
C LYS A 69 -0.08 -14.55 -0.05
N ASN A 70 -0.30 -13.64 0.90
CA ASN A 70 -1.57 -13.54 1.60
C ASN A 70 -2.65 -12.96 0.65
N PRO A 71 -3.70 -13.73 0.31
CA PRO A 71 -4.70 -13.30 -0.68
C PRO A 71 -5.59 -12.14 -0.19
N TYR A 72 -5.62 -11.88 1.11
CA TYR A 72 -6.41 -10.79 1.70
C TYR A 72 -5.70 -9.43 1.63
N VAL A 73 -4.38 -9.40 1.43
CA VAL A 73 -3.61 -8.16 1.35
C VAL A 73 -3.74 -7.55 -0.05
N ASP A 74 -4.10 -6.27 -0.11
CA ASP A 74 -4.18 -5.50 -1.37
C ASP A 74 -2.91 -4.71 -1.63
N VAL A 75 -2.40 -4.03 -0.61
CA VAL A 75 -1.35 -3.00 -0.74
C VAL A 75 -0.20 -3.27 0.20
N ILE A 76 1.00 -3.19 -0.32
CA ILE A 76 2.23 -3.09 0.46
C ILE A 76 2.47 -1.60 0.72
N ALA A 77 2.19 -1.17 1.95
CA ALA A 77 2.21 0.23 2.34
C ALA A 77 3.60 0.70 2.76
N HIS A 78 3.93 1.94 2.43
CA HIS A 78 5.16 2.70 2.72
C HIS A 78 6.44 1.85 2.88
N SER A 79 6.61 0.86 2.01
CA SER A 79 7.69 -0.13 2.08
C SER A 79 9.10 0.44 1.89
N GLY A 80 9.22 1.72 1.49
CA GLY A 80 10.49 2.43 1.41
C GLY A 80 11.04 2.93 2.77
N THR A 81 10.37 2.64 3.88
CA THR A 81 10.79 3.08 5.22
C THR A 81 12.21 2.63 5.53
N ASN A 82 13.08 3.60 5.83
CA ASN A 82 14.54 3.39 5.88
C ASN A 82 15.00 2.33 6.87
N ILE A 83 14.31 2.17 7.99
CA ILE A 83 14.66 1.17 9.02
C ILE A 83 14.20 -0.25 8.70
N PHE A 84 13.39 -0.45 7.66
CA PHE A 84 12.90 -1.75 7.22
C PHE A 84 13.28 -2.03 5.76
N GLN A 85 14.55 -1.81 5.42
CA GLN A 85 15.05 -2.08 4.08
C GLN A 85 15.00 -3.58 3.78
N TYR A 86 14.64 -3.92 2.53
CA TYR A 86 14.59 -5.28 2.02
C TYR A 86 15.21 -5.33 0.63
N ASP A 87 15.39 -6.49 0.05
CA ASP A 87 15.74 -6.62 -1.37
C ASP A 87 14.55 -6.13 -2.21
N TYR A 88 14.62 -4.86 -2.62
CA TYR A 88 13.53 -4.20 -3.33
C TYR A 88 13.19 -4.90 -4.65
N GLU A 89 14.19 -5.38 -5.39
CA GLU A 89 13.93 -6.05 -6.67
C GLU A 89 13.23 -7.40 -6.47
N THR A 90 13.69 -8.20 -5.51
CA THR A 90 13.06 -9.47 -5.14
C THR A 90 11.63 -9.24 -4.62
N GLY A 91 11.43 -8.26 -3.75
CA GLY A 91 10.11 -7.91 -3.23
C GLY A 91 9.15 -7.46 -4.33
N VAL A 92 9.57 -6.53 -5.20
CA VAL A 92 8.73 -5.99 -6.28
C VAL A 92 8.34 -7.09 -7.29
N LYS A 93 9.24 -8.04 -7.59
CA LYS A 93 8.91 -9.21 -8.42
C LYS A 93 7.82 -10.08 -7.77
N ALA A 94 7.93 -10.33 -6.47
CA ALA A 94 6.90 -11.06 -5.74
C ALA A 94 5.56 -10.29 -5.69
N PHE A 95 5.59 -8.97 -5.50
CA PHE A 95 4.37 -8.16 -5.55
C PHE A 95 3.68 -8.24 -6.91
N LYS A 96 4.44 -8.29 -8.00
CA LYS A 96 3.91 -8.56 -9.35
C LYS A 96 3.26 -9.93 -9.45
N GLU A 97 3.97 -10.98 -9.03
CA GLU A 97 3.53 -12.37 -9.09
C GLU A 97 2.21 -12.58 -8.35
N TYR A 98 2.09 -12.01 -7.14
CA TYR A 98 0.89 -12.15 -6.30
C TYR A 98 -0.13 -11.03 -6.47
N GLY A 99 0.02 -10.16 -7.46
CA GLY A 99 -0.92 -9.11 -7.81
C GLY A 99 -1.14 -8.07 -6.72
N LYS A 100 -0.08 -7.71 -5.98
CA LYS A 100 -0.12 -6.67 -4.95
C LYS A 100 0.11 -5.29 -5.54
N LEU A 101 -0.53 -4.31 -4.94
CA LEU A 101 -0.25 -2.89 -5.19
C LEU A 101 0.91 -2.45 -4.30
N VAL A 102 1.72 -1.52 -4.80
CA VAL A 102 2.74 -0.85 -3.99
C VAL A 102 2.29 0.59 -3.73
N GLU A 103 2.35 0.99 -2.48
CA GLU A 103 1.95 2.34 -2.11
C GLU A 103 3.06 3.36 -2.38
N ILE A 104 2.67 4.47 -3.00
CA ILE A 104 3.43 5.71 -3.04
C ILE A 104 2.80 6.65 -2.01
N ASN A 105 3.45 6.71 -0.85
CA ASN A 105 2.88 7.30 0.35
C ASN A 105 3.34 8.75 0.54
N GLU A 106 2.40 9.70 0.51
CA GLU A 106 2.69 11.12 0.73
C GLU A 106 3.13 11.42 2.17
N GLY A 107 2.62 10.68 3.15
CA GLY A 107 3.05 10.79 4.55
C GLY A 107 4.55 10.52 4.71
N THR A 108 5.08 9.51 4.02
CA THR A 108 6.51 9.21 3.99
C THR A 108 7.33 10.39 3.46
N GLN A 109 6.86 11.06 2.42
CA GLN A 109 7.53 12.20 1.82
C GLN A 109 7.69 13.36 2.81
N ARG A 110 6.76 13.50 3.76
CA ARG A 110 6.75 14.58 4.76
C ARG A 110 7.49 14.24 6.04
N VAL A 111 7.31 13.02 6.57
CA VAL A 111 7.76 12.67 7.93
C VAL A 111 8.91 11.67 7.96
N ARG A 112 9.16 10.93 6.88
CA ARG A 112 10.22 9.92 6.78
C ARG A 112 11.24 10.31 5.69
N LYS A 113 11.81 11.52 5.78
CA LYS A 113 12.67 12.10 4.72
C LYS A 113 13.86 11.21 4.32
N ASP A 114 14.42 10.45 5.24
CA ASP A 114 15.50 9.50 4.97
C ASP A 114 15.06 8.33 4.08
N SER A 115 13.76 8.15 3.90
CA SER A 115 13.16 7.07 3.10
C SER A 115 12.89 7.46 1.63
N LEU A 116 13.04 8.74 1.27
CA LEU A 116 12.69 9.24 -0.07
C LEU A 116 13.45 8.54 -1.19
N LYS A 117 14.74 8.30 -0.99
CA LYS A 117 15.59 7.60 -1.96
C LYS A 117 15.08 6.17 -2.20
N ASN A 118 14.74 5.47 -1.14
CA ASN A 118 14.23 4.10 -1.22
C ASN A 118 12.87 4.06 -1.93
N CYS A 119 11.97 5.01 -1.61
CA CYS A 119 10.68 5.14 -2.29
C CYS A 119 10.83 5.34 -3.80
N ALA A 120 11.76 6.21 -4.22
CA ALA A 120 12.03 6.45 -5.64
C ALA A 120 12.64 5.21 -6.32
N GLU A 121 13.49 4.45 -5.64
CA GLU A 121 14.08 3.21 -6.16
C GLU A 121 13.00 2.13 -6.33
N ILE A 122 12.16 1.92 -5.32
CA ILE A 122 11.03 1.00 -5.40
C ILE A 122 10.08 1.41 -6.55
N ALA A 123 9.76 2.69 -6.70
CA ALA A 123 8.93 3.17 -7.78
C ALA A 123 9.55 2.89 -9.17
N LYS A 124 10.87 3.07 -9.34
CA LYS A 124 11.58 2.70 -10.58
C LYS A 124 11.51 1.20 -10.87
N LEU A 125 11.60 0.36 -9.84
CA LEU A 125 11.43 -1.09 -9.98
C LEU A 125 9.98 -1.44 -10.33
N CYS A 126 8.98 -0.77 -9.73
CA CYS A 126 7.59 -0.92 -10.13
C CYS A 126 7.36 -0.53 -11.60
N LYS A 127 8.00 0.56 -12.08
CA LYS A 127 7.99 0.93 -13.51
C LYS A 127 8.61 -0.17 -14.37
N LYS A 128 9.80 -0.67 -14.00
CA LYS A 128 10.55 -1.71 -14.73
C LYS A 128 9.75 -3.01 -14.88
N TYR A 129 9.10 -3.45 -13.80
CA TYR A 129 8.36 -4.72 -13.75
C TYR A 129 6.86 -4.56 -14.00
N GLU A 130 6.39 -3.36 -14.33
CA GLU A 130 4.98 -3.02 -14.55
C GLU A 130 4.09 -3.46 -13.36
N VAL A 131 4.54 -3.17 -12.14
CA VAL A 131 3.76 -3.36 -10.92
C VAL A 131 2.86 -2.13 -10.73
N PRO A 132 1.53 -2.32 -10.59
CA PRO A 132 0.65 -1.18 -10.33
C PRO A 132 0.93 -0.56 -8.95
N VAL A 133 0.87 0.78 -8.91
CA VAL A 133 1.00 1.53 -7.66
C VAL A 133 -0.30 2.24 -7.31
N ILE A 134 -0.44 2.58 -6.03
CA ILE A 134 -1.52 3.44 -5.53
C ILE A 134 -0.90 4.63 -4.80
N VAL A 135 -1.36 5.85 -5.10
CA VAL A 135 -0.87 7.08 -4.46
C VAL A 135 -1.82 7.47 -3.35
N ASN A 136 -1.33 7.46 -2.13
CA ASN A 136 -2.13 7.74 -0.93
C ASN A 136 -1.58 8.91 -0.13
N SER A 137 -2.47 9.66 0.52
CA SER A 137 -2.09 10.79 1.38
C SER A 137 -1.58 10.36 2.76
N ASP A 138 -1.96 9.18 3.22
CA ASP A 138 -1.72 8.73 4.61
C ASP A 138 -2.16 9.81 5.62
N ALA A 139 -3.37 10.34 5.41
CA ALA A 139 -3.87 11.49 6.13
C ALA A 139 -4.32 11.11 7.54
N HIS A 140 -3.61 11.59 8.54
CA HIS A 140 -3.99 11.50 9.95
C HIS A 140 -4.77 12.75 10.41
N TYR A 141 -4.94 13.73 9.53
CA TYR A 141 -5.64 14.98 9.77
C TYR A 141 -6.43 15.43 8.55
N LYS A 142 -7.57 16.07 8.75
CA LYS A 142 -8.45 16.53 7.66
C LYS A 142 -7.75 17.41 6.62
N THR A 143 -6.78 18.21 7.04
CA THR A 143 -6.01 19.09 6.15
C THR A 143 -5.01 18.36 5.25
N SER A 144 -4.73 17.10 5.52
CA SER A 144 -3.84 16.26 4.72
C SER A 144 -4.59 15.37 3.72
N LEU A 145 -5.93 15.30 3.81
CA LEU A 145 -6.74 14.57 2.84
C LEU A 145 -6.56 15.17 1.44
N GLY A 146 -6.29 14.32 0.45
CA GLY A 146 -6.10 14.75 -0.93
C GLY A 146 -4.76 15.45 -1.20
N SER A 147 -3.80 15.41 -0.28
CA SER A 147 -2.44 15.93 -0.51
C SER A 147 -1.58 14.83 -1.13
N TYR A 148 -1.05 15.07 -2.33
CA TYR A 148 -0.24 14.12 -3.10
C TYR A 148 0.91 14.79 -3.87
N ALA A 149 1.19 16.07 -3.63
CA ALA A 149 2.04 16.87 -4.49
C ALA A 149 3.48 16.33 -4.61
N VAL A 150 4.07 15.89 -3.49
CA VAL A 150 5.46 15.41 -3.49
C VAL A 150 5.54 14.01 -4.12
N SER A 151 4.59 13.15 -3.83
CA SER A 151 4.50 11.81 -4.43
C SER A 151 4.31 11.88 -5.95
N LEU A 152 3.40 12.74 -6.41
CA LEU A 152 3.16 12.93 -7.84
C LEU A 152 4.39 13.52 -8.55
N LYS A 153 5.07 14.51 -7.93
CA LYS A 153 6.31 15.06 -8.46
C LYS A 153 7.41 14.00 -8.59
N MET A 154 7.59 13.15 -7.59
CA MET A 154 8.56 12.04 -7.65
C MET A 154 8.23 11.07 -8.79
N LEU A 155 6.95 10.71 -8.98
CA LEU A 155 6.54 9.84 -10.08
C LEU A 155 6.73 10.52 -11.46
N GLU A 156 6.49 11.83 -11.57
CA GLU A 156 6.75 12.61 -12.78
C GLU A 156 8.25 12.63 -13.11
N ASP A 157 9.10 12.89 -12.12
CA ASP A 157 10.56 12.98 -12.31
C ASP A 157 11.18 11.66 -12.81
N ILE A 158 10.58 10.52 -12.47
CA ILE A 158 10.99 9.21 -12.98
C ILE A 158 10.19 8.77 -14.24
N GLU A 159 9.36 9.65 -14.79
CA GLU A 159 8.48 9.35 -15.93
C GLU A 159 7.66 8.09 -15.71
N PHE A 160 7.03 7.97 -14.53
CA PHE A 160 6.23 6.79 -14.18
C PHE A 160 4.96 6.71 -15.04
N PRO A 161 4.64 5.55 -15.65
CA PRO A 161 3.49 5.43 -16.54
C PRO A 161 2.17 5.64 -15.80
N LYS A 162 1.37 6.63 -16.19
CA LYS A 162 0.04 6.92 -15.58
C LYS A 162 -0.90 5.70 -15.60
N LYS A 163 -0.76 4.82 -16.59
CA LYS A 163 -1.54 3.58 -16.66
C LYS A 163 -1.29 2.62 -15.47
N LEU A 164 -0.14 2.71 -14.81
CA LEU A 164 0.22 1.91 -13.65
C LEU A 164 -0.16 2.57 -12.31
N ILE A 165 -0.64 3.80 -12.30
CA ILE A 165 -1.19 4.45 -11.11
C ILE A 165 -2.67 4.08 -11.03
N LEU A 166 -3.02 3.12 -10.18
CA LEU A 166 -4.38 2.54 -10.16
C LEU A 166 -5.45 3.58 -9.89
N ASN A 167 -5.27 4.39 -8.86
CA ASN A 167 -6.24 5.41 -8.43
C ASN A 167 -6.17 6.74 -9.22
N ALA A 168 -5.36 6.82 -10.28
CA ALA A 168 -5.42 7.93 -11.22
C ALA A 168 -6.56 7.81 -12.24
N ASN A 169 -7.30 6.69 -12.25
CA ASN A 169 -8.43 6.46 -13.14
C ASN A 169 -9.51 5.67 -12.41
N LEU A 170 -10.71 6.26 -12.31
CA LEU A 170 -11.84 5.69 -11.56
C LEU A 170 -12.29 4.34 -12.14
N ASP A 171 -12.37 4.19 -13.47
CA ASP A 171 -12.86 2.95 -14.08
C ASP A 171 -11.90 1.78 -13.83
N ARG A 172 -10.59 2.02 -13.88
CA ARG A 172 -9.59 1.00 -13.51
C ARG A 172 -9.69 0.62 -12.03
N PHE A 173 -9.87 1.60 -11.17
CA PHE A 173 -10.02 1.35 -9.73
C PHE A 173 -11.30 0.55 -9.44
N ARG A 174 -12.42 0.88 -10.09
CA ARG A 174 -13.68 0.14 -10.01
C ARG A 174 -13.51 -1.31 -10.50
N ALA A 175 -12.87 -1.49 -11.65
CA ALA A 175 -12.59 -2.82 -12.19
C ALA A 175 -11.75 -3.66 -11.24
N TYR A 176 -10.72 -3.07 -10.64
CA TYR A 176 -9.89 -3.72 -9.63
C TYR A 176 -10.71 -4.15 -8.41
N LEU A 177 -11.52 -3.25 -7.84
CA LEU A 177 -12.37 -3.56 -6.68
C LEU A 177 -13.36 -4.68 -6.99
N LYS A 178 -13.99 -4.67 -8.17
CA LYS A 178 -14.91 -5.72 -8.60
C LYS A 178 -14.19 -7.05 -8.75
N GLU A 179 -13.05 -7.09 -9.41
CA GLU A 179 -12.28 -8.31 -9.67
C GLU A 179 -11.70 -8.90 -8.38
N LYS A 180 -11.06 -8.07 -7.55
CA LYS A 180 -10.31 -8.55 -6.38
C LYS A 180 -11.16 -8.70 -5.13
N ARG A 181 -12.21 -7.90 -4.98
CA ARG A 181 -13.01 -7.81 -3.75
C ARG A 181 -14.50 -8.05 -3.96
N GLY A 182 -14.96 -8.21 -5.20
CA GLY A 182 -16.39 -8.33 -5.51
C GLY A 182 -17.19 -7.08 -5.16
N ILE A 183 -16.53 -5.92 -5.01
CA ILE A 183 -17.16 -4.66 -4.62
C ILE A 183 -17.55 -3.88 -5.85
N GLU A 184 -18.84 -3.55 -5.96
CA GLU A 184 -19.37 -2.64 -6.96
C GLU A 184 -19.60 -1.25 -6.34
N LEU A 185 -18.99 -0.24 -6.94
CA LEU A 185 -19.24 1.16 -6.54
C LEU A 185 -20.58 1.62 -7.14
N PRO A 186 -21.39 2.41 -6.42
CA PRO A 186 -22.75 2.78 -6.81
C PRO A 186 -22.86 3.91 -7.84
N PHE A 187 -21.77 4.28 -8.51
CA PHE A 187 -21.70 5.37 -9.49
C PHE A 187 -20.73 5.08 -10.62
#